data_ac26892ed61cfad95a3819804a5d9c1b
#
_entry.id   ac26892ed61cfad95a3819804a5d9c1b
#
_cell.length_a   1.000
_cell.length_b   1.000
_cell.length_c   1.000
_cell.angle_alpha   90.00
_cell.angle_beta   90.00
_cell.angle_gamma   90.00
#
_symmetry.space_group_name_H-M   'P 1'
#
loop_
_entity.id
_entity.type
_entity.pdbx_description
1 polymer ?
#
loop_
_entity_poly.entity_id
_entity_poly.type
_entity_poly.pdbx_seq_one_letter_code
_entity_poly.pdbx_strand_id
1 'polypeptide(L)' 'ASAPGNARDLRADPDGSRHAIENAFRQAARDRTRLAPLAQLLNRLGKFADYEDRFYALVRSLSD' A
#
# COMPACT_ATOMS: atom_id res chain seq x y z
N ALA A 1 -3.05 -28.55 -4.52
CA ALA A 1 -2.85 -28.22 -3.11
C ALA A 1 -2.50 -26.75 -2.92
N SER A 2 -1.67 -26.24 -3.79
CA SER A 2 -1.30 -24.83 -3.69
C SER A 2 -2.45 -23.91 -4.07
N ALA A 3 -3.42 -24.43 -4.78
CA ALA A 3 -4.55 -23.62 -5.21
C ALA A 3 -5.25 -22.91 -4.04
N PRO A 4 -5.44 -23.58 -2.89
CA PRO A 4 -6.09 -22.89 -1.77
C PRO A 4 -5.40 -21.62 -1.34
N GLY A 5 -4.09 -21.65 -1.32
CA GLY A 5 -3.33 -20.47 -0.95
C GLY A 5 -3.55 -19.34 -1.92
N ASN A 6 -3.52 -19.65 -3.20
CA ASN A 6 -3.73 -18.65 -4.23
C ASN A 6 -5.14 -18.09 -4.16
N ALA A 7 -6.10 -18.94 -3.89
CA ALA A 7 -7.47 -18.49 -3.81
C ALA A 7 -7.65 -17.49 -2.68
N ARG A 8 -6.97 -17.73 -1.58
CA ARG A 8 -7.05 -16.82 -0.45
C ARG A 8 -6.47 -15.44 -0.80
N ASP A 9 -5.36 -15.45 -1.51
CA ASP A 9 -4.73 -14.21 -1.91
C ASP A 9 -5.67 -13.40 -2.78
N LEU A 10 -6.33 -14.06 -3.70
CA LEU A 10 -7.25 -13.36 -4.58
C LEU A 10 -8.42 -12.77 -3.81
N ARG A 11 -8.90 -13.51 -2.82
CA ARG A 11 -10.01 -13.02 -2.02
C ARG A 11 -9.59 -11.89 -1.10
N ALA A 12 -8.35 -11.91 -0.67
CA ALA A 12 -7.85 -10.88 0.22
C ALA A 12 -7.85 -9.51 -0.45
N ASP A 13 -7.84 -9.51 -1.78
CA ASP A 13 -7.80 -8.25 -2.50
C ASP A 13 -8.75 -8.28 -3.68
N PRO A 14 -10.05 -8.44 -3.40
CA PRO A 14 -11.04 -8.55 -4.48
C PRO A 14 -11.19 -7.27 -5.29
N ASP A 15 -10.94 -6.14 -4.67
CA ASP A 15 -11.10 -4.84 -5.32
C ASP A 15 -9.81 -4.33 -5.95
N GLY A 16 -8.74 -5.07 -5.80
CA GLY A 16 -7.46 -4.61 -6.29
C GLY A 16 -6.86 -3.51 -5.45
N SER A 17 -7.43 -3.25 -4.27
CA SER A 17 -6.93 -2.16 -3.44
C SER A 17 -5.51 -2.43 -2.95
N ARG A 18 -5.19 -3.68 -2.66
CA ARG A 18 -3.85 -4.02 -2.24
C ARG A 18 -2.85 -3.71 -3.35
N HIS A 19 -3.20 -4.06 -4.58
CA HIS A 19 -2.35 -3.79 -5.72
C HIS A 19 -2.17 -2.29 -5.92
N ALA A 20 -3.25 -1.54 -5.79
CA ALA A 20 -3.19 -0.09 -5.92
C ALA A 20 -2.31 0.52 -4.85
N ILE A 21 -2.41 0.01 -3.62
CA ILE A 21 -1.60 0.50 -2.52
C ILE A 21 -0.12 0.21 -2.76
N GLU A 22 0.19 -1.02 -3.17
CA GLU A 22 1.58 -1.38 -3.43
C GLU A 22 2.16 -0.51 -4.54
N ASN A 23 1.38 -0.29 -5.58
CA ASN A 23 1.81 0.56 -6.67
C ASN A 23 2.04 1.99 -6.20
N ALA A 24 1.15 2.50 -5.35
CA ALA A 24 1.29 3.85 -4.82
C ALA A 24 2.54 3.97 -3.96
N PHE A 25 2.86 2.94 -3.18
CA PHE A 25 4.09 2.94 -2.40
C PHE A 25 5.32 3.02 -3.29
N ARG A 26 5.31 2.28 -4.39
CA ARG A 26 6.43 2.31 -5.32
C ARG A 26 6.62 3.70 -5.90
N GLN A 27 5.54 4.33 -6.29
CA GLN A 27 5.63 5.65 -6.88
C GLN A 27 6.09 6.67 -5.85
N ALA A 28 5.60 6.57 -4.63
CA ALA A 28 6.00 7.48 -3.57
C ALA A 28 7.48 7.29 -3.22
N ALA A 29 7.98 6.09 -3.36
CA ALA A 29 9.39 5.82 -3.07
C ALA A 29 10.30 6.54 -4.05
N ARG A 30 9.81 6.81 -5.25
CA ARG A 30 10.59 7.52 -6.26
C ARG A 30 10.35 9.02 -6.21
N ASP A 31 9.19 9.43 -5.72
CA ASP A 31 8.79 10.82 -5.79
C ASP A 31 8.03 11.13 -4.51
N ARG A 32 8.68 11.88 -3.62
CA ARG A 32 8.06 12.17 -2.34
C ARG A 32 6.80 13.02 -2.45
N THR A 33 6.60 13.70 -3.58
CA THR A 33 5.37 14.44 -3.77
C THR A 33 4.17 13.50 -3.87
N ARG A 34 4.43 12.21 -4.04
CA ARG A 34 3.38 11.22 -4.08
C ARG A 34 3.00 10.68 -2.71
N LEU A 35 3.67 11.15 -1.66
CA LEU A 35 3.34 10.71 -0.31
C LEU A 35 1.95 11.17 0.11
N ALA A 36 1.59 12.40 -0.23
CA ALA A 36 0.28 12.92 0.13
C ALA A 36 -0.85 12.10 -0.52
N PRO A 37 -0.83 11.85 -1.83
CA PRO A 37 -1.87 11.01 -2.42
C PRO A 37 -1.85 9.60 -1.89
N LEU A 38 -0.68 9.07 -1.52
CA LEU A 38 -0.59 7.74 -0.92
C LEU A 38 -1.34 7.72 0.41
N ALA A 39 -1.09 8.70 1.26
CA ALA A 39 -1.78 8.79 2.54
C ALA A 39 -3.28 8.90 2.35
N GLN A 40 -3.71 9.70 1.39
CA GLN A 40 -5.13 9.85 1.11
C GLN A 40 -5.74 8.54 0.65
N LEU A 41 -5.03 7.82 -0.19
CA LEU A 41 -5.52 6.52 -0.65
C LEU A 41 -5.72 5.56 0.51
N LEU A 42 -4.73 5.49 1.40
CA LEU A 42 -4.82 4.61 2.55
C LEU A 42 -5.98 4.99 3.46
N ASN A 43 -6.19 6.28 3.66
CA ASN A 43 -7.30 6.75 4.48
C ASN A 43 -8.64 6.44 3.83
N ARG A 44 -8.73 6.66 2.54
CA ARG A 44 -9.96 6.43 1.82
C ARG A 44 -10.37 4.96 1.90
N LEU A 45 -9.41 4.07 1.81
CA LEU A 45 -9.67 2.64 1.83
C LEU A 45 -9.79 2.09 3.25
N GLY A 46 -9.53 2.94 4.25
CA GLY A 46 -9.55 2.49 5.64
C GLY A 46 -8.43 1.54 5.95
N LYS A 47 -7.34 1.64 5.22
CA LYS A 47 -6.21 0.73 5.38
C LYS A 47 -4.98 1.40 5.99
N PHE A 48 -5.11 2.65 6.38
CA PHE A 48 -3.94 3.38 6.88
C PHE A 48 -3.28 2.66 8.06
N ALA A 49 -4.07 2.19 9.00
CA ALA A 49 -3.54 1.51 10.17
C ALA A 49 -2.74 0.26 9.80
N ASP A 50 -3.17 -0.43 8.75
CA ASP A 50 -2.50 -1.64 8.30
C ASP A 50 -1.15 -1.35 7.67
N TYR A 51 -1.00 -0.17 7.08
CA TYR A 51 0.20 0.21 6.37
C TYR A 51 0.96 1.34 7.03
N GLU A 52 0.57 1.71 8.22
CA GLU A 52 1.15 2.85 8.92
C GLU A 52 2.66 2.71 9.08
N ASP A 53 3.12 1.55 9.51
CA ASP A 53 4.55 1.32 9.70
C ASP A 53 5.31 1.47 8.40
N ARG A 54 4.77 0.91 7.32
CA ARG A 54 5.40 1.01 6.02
C ARG A 54 5.42 2.44 5.53
N PHE A 55 4.33 3.15 5.76
CA PHE A 55 4.22 4.53 5.33
C PHE A 55 5.26 5.39 6.03
N TYR A 56 5.37 5.27 7.33
CA TYR A 56 6.34 6.07 8.07
C TYR A 56 7.77 5.68 7.76
N ALA A 57 8.01 4.40 7.53
CA ALA A 57 9.35 3.96 7.12
C ALA A 57 9.73 4.60 5.80
N LEU A 58 8.78 4.68 4.87
CA LEU A 58 9.03 5.31 3.59
C LEU A 58 9.29 6.80 3.75
N VAL A 59 8.50 7.46 4.58
CA VAL A 59 8.68 8.90 4.83
C VAL A 59 10.07 9.16 5.38
N ARG A 60 10.51 8.36 6.34
CA ARG A 60 11.83 8.51 6.91
C ARG A 60 12.91 8.30 5.87
N SER A 61 12.74 7.29 5.05
CA SER A 61 13.71 6.98 4.01
C SER A 61 13.87 8.15 3.05
N LEU A 62 12.76 8.79 2.71
CA LEU A 62 12.80 9.91 1.79
C LEU A 62 13.25 11.20 2.45
N SER A 63 13.11 11.29 3.75
CA SER A 63 13.53 12.49 4.48
C SER A 63 15.03 12.55 4.64
N ASP A 64 15.67 11.43 4.60
CA ASP A 64 17.11 11.38 4.66
C ASP A 64 17.71 11.83 3.35
#